data_be01e15c74172d7257c387cb6bed2a4c
#
_entry.id   be01e15c74172d7257c387cb6bed2a4c
#
_cell.length_a   1.000
_cell.length_b   1.000
_cell.length_c   1.000
_cell.angle_alpha   90.00
_cell.angle_beta   90.00
_cell.angle_gamma   90.00
#
_symmetry.space_group_name_H-M   'P 1'
#
loop_
_entity.id
_entity.type
_entity.pdbx_description
1 polymer ?
#
loop_
_entity_poly.entity_id
_entity_poly.type
_entity_poly.pdbx_seq_one_letter_code
_entity_poly.pdbx_strand_id
1 'polypeptide(L)'
;MGRIYALANQKGGVGKTTTAVSLAHGLVLLLRHNHLPSRVLLIDTDSQAHATLLTTGRRDWGRSESLGEVLLARPDRAGSVLQRLIVPSTWDEDLHVVPGSPSLDGVNARLAEDHGFAVRLRHALRSVADRYDWVVLDTMPSFSRLTTMAMVAATDIVIPVEMRFLETIGLQAIVEKIKEVQDTWEIPVRLTGILPVKYDQRITLERENLELYTSHTFYGPRLFSTPIPINVAISYAHDACESIFMYDDQSSAARAYMAFVRELVERVLKPAGA
;
A
#
# COMPACT_ATOMS: atom_id res chain seq x y z
N MET A 1 -0.94 -4.95 17.93
CA MET A 1 -1.51 -4.74 16.60
C MET A 1 -0.34 -4.59 15.64
N GLY A 2 -0.30 -5.39 14.57
CA GLY A 2 0.75 -5.35 13.57
C GLY A 2 0.86 -4.00 12.84
N ARG A 3 1.86 -3.84 11.99
CA ARG A 3 2.06 -2.64 11.19
C ARG A 3 1.10 -2.62 10.00
N ILE A 4 0.44 -1.49 9.79
CA ILE A 4 -0.50 -1.30 8.68
C ILE A 4 0.04 -0.18 7.78
N TYR A 5 0.43 -0.54 6.56
CA TYR A 5 0.97 0.38 5.57
C TYR A 5 -0.09 0.75 4.53
N ALA A 6 -0.32 2.03 4.30
CA ALA A 6 -1.11 2.50 3.17
C ALA A 6 -0.20 3.09 2.09
N LEU A 7 -0.37 2.65 0.85
CA LEU A 7 0.29 3.24 -0.32
C LEU A 7 -0.58 4.37 -0.84
N ALA A 8 -0.18 5.61 -0.68
CA ALA A 8 -1.02 6.77 -0.97
C ALA A 8 -0.39 7.72 -1.99
N ASN A 9 -1.10 8.01 -3.07
CA ASN A 9 -0.82 9.09 -4.01
C ASN A 9 -2.08 9.39 -4.83
N GLN A 10 -2.37 10.66 -5.08
CA GLN A 10 -3.51 11.09 -5.92
C GLN A 10 -3.35 10.75 -7.39
N LYS A 11 -2.11 10.65 -7.87
CA LYS A 11 -1.83 10.40 -9.27
C LYS A 11 -2.15 8.97 -9.66
N GLY A 12 -2.92 8.81 -10.72
CA GLY A 12 -3.12 7.53 -11.39
C GLY A 12 -1.84 7.04 -12.06
N GLY A 13 -1.62 5.74 -12.07
CA GLY A 13 -0.48 5.13 -12.76
C GLY A 13 0.90 5.37 -12.13
N VAL A 14 1.01 6.00 -10.96
CA VAL A 14 2.30 6.23 -10.28
C VAL A 14 2.93 4.95 -9.70
N GLY A 15 2.25 3.80 -9.79
CA GLY A 15 2.79 2.52 -9.30
C GLY A 15 2.38 2.16 -7.86
N LYS A 16 1.28 2.70 -7.33
CA LYS A 16 0.75 2.33 -5.99
C LYS A 16 0.53 0.84 -5.88
N THR A 17 -0.31 0.29 -6.76
CA THR A 17 -0.62 -1.15 -6.80
C THR A 17 0.63 -2.00 -6.94
N THR A 18 1.51 -1.66 -7.91
CA THR A 18 2.79 -2.37 -8.11
C THR A 18 3.63 -2.35 -6.84
N THR A 19 3.71 -1.20 -6.16
CA THR A 19 4.43 -1.07 -4.90
C THR A 19 3.76 -1.86 -3.77
N ALA A 20 2.41 -1.83 -3.69
CA ALA A 20 1.65 -2.56 -2.67
C ALA A 20 1.88 -4.07 -2.77
N VAL A 21 1.72 -4.65 -3.97
CA VAL A 21 1.90 -6.10 -4.17
C VAL A 21 3.36 -6.51 -4.02
N SER A 22 4.31 -5.68 -4.48
CA SER A 22 5.75 -5.94 -4.30
C SER A 22 6.17 -5.83 -2.82
N LEU A 23 5.61 -4.85 -2.08
CA LEU A 23 5.84 -4.75 -0.64
C LEU A 23 5.28 -5.97 0.09
N ALA A 24 4.04 -6.36 -0.20
CA ALA A 24 3.39 -7.48 0.49
C ALA A 24 4.14 -8.79 0.29
N HIS A 25 4.49 -9.15 -0.94
CA HIS A 25 5.24 -10.37 -1.21
C HIS A 25 6.70 -10.27 -0.75
N GLY A 26 7.35 -9.12 -0.95
CA GLY A 26 8.72 -8.90 -0.49
C GLY A 26 8.85 -9.00 1.03
N LEU A 27 7.83 -8.57 1.80
CA LEU A 27 7.77 -8.77 3.25
C LEU A 27 7.74 -10.26 3.60
N VAL A 28 6.88 -11.07 2.96
CA VAL A 28 6.84 -12.52 3.18
C VAL A 28 8.22 -13.13 2.96
N LEU A 29 8.84 -12.86 1.80
CA LEU A 29 10.15 -13.40 1.45
C LEU A 29 11.25 -12.98 2.43
N LEU A 30 11.31 -11.68 2.78
CA LEU A 30 12.34 -11.15 3.67
C LEU A 30 12.20 -11.70 5.10
N LEU A 31 10.97 -11.72 5.63
CA LEU A 31 10.71 -12.17 6.99
C LEU A 31 10.99 -13.66 7.13
N ARG A 32 10.55 -14.48 6.17
CA ARG A 32 10.83 -15.91 6.12
C ARG A 32 12.34 -16.19 6.05
N HIS A 33 13.06 -15.46 5.21
CA HIS A 33 14.53 -15.57 5.12
C HIS A 33 15.23 -15.31 6.46
N ASN A 34 14.69 -14.40 7.26
CA ASN A 34 15.20 -14.04 8.59
C ASN A 34 14.57 -14.85 9.73
N HIS A 35 13.82 -15.92 9.44
CA HIS A 35 13.12 -16.76 10.41
C HIS A 35 12.16 -15.98 11.34
N LEU A 36 11.56 -14.91 10.82
CA LEU A 36 10.57 -14.10 11.51
C LEU A 36 9.14 -14.48 11.07
N PRO A 37 8.10 -14.19 11.88
CA PRO A 37 6.72 -14.35 11.44
C PRO A 37 6.46 -13.61 10.14
N SER A 38 6.01 -14.34 9.09
CA SER A 38 5.96 -13.86 7.71
C SER A 38 4.54 -13.68 7.17
N ARG A 39 3.50 -13.79 8.01
CA ARG A 39 2.11 -13.64 7.57
C ARG A 39 1.78 -12.19 7.24
N VAL A 40 1.46 -11.95 5.99
CA VAL A 40 1.13 -10.63 5.44
C VAL A 40 -0.30 -10.64 4.90
N LEU A 41 -1.07 -9.58 5.22
CA LEU A 41 -2.40 -9.35 4.66
C LEU A 41 -2.34 -8.16 3.69
N LEU A 42 -2.67 -8.39 2.43
CA LEU A 42 -2.91 -7.35 1.45
C LEU A 42 -4.40 -7.04 1.39
N ILE A 43 -4.78 -5.78 1.43
CA ILE A 43 -6.17 -5.33 1.27
C ILE A 43 -6.25 -4.38 0.08
N ASP A 44 -7.05 -4.75 -0.89
CA ASP A 44 -7.28 -3.95 -2.08
C ASP A 44 -8.49 -3.02 -1.85
N THR A 45 -8.23 -1.72 -1.75
CA THR A 45 -9.27 -0.70 -1.56
C THR A 45 -9.60 0.07 -2.84
N ASP A 46 -9.05 -0.37 -3.98
CA ASP A 46 -9.35 0.21 -5.29
C ASP A 46 -10.50 -0.54 -5.98
N SER A 47 -11.46 0.18 -6.54
CA SER A 47 -12.55 -0.40 -7.33
C SER A 47 -12.07 -1.07 -8.62
N GLN A 48 -10.88 -0.74 -9.10
CA GLN A 48 -10.26 -1.41 -10.24
C GLN A 48 -9.75 -2.82 -9.90
N ALA A 49 -9.55 -3.13 -8.61
CA ALA A 49 -9.18 -4.43 -8.08
C ALA A 49 -7.93 -5.06 -8.73
N HIS A 50 -6.94 -4.22 -9.11
CA HIS A 50 -5.74 -4.70 -9.77
C HIS A 50 -4.84 -5.51 -8.83
N ALA A 51 -4.68 -5.09 -7.56
CA ALA A 51 -3.92 -5.87 -6.58
C ALA A 51 -4.55 -7.25 -6.36
N THR A 52 -5.87 -7.29 -6.32
CA THR A 52 -6.66 -8.54 -6.22
C THR A 52 -6.41 -9.45 -7.41
N LEU A 53 -6.54 -8.92 -8.64
CA LEU A 53 -6.31 -9.71 -9.85
C LEU A 53 -4.91 -10.31 -9.87
N LEU A 54 -3.88 -9.49 -9.63
CA LEU A 54 -2.48 -9.92 -9.68
C LEU A 54 -2.19 -11.04 -8.67
N THR A 55 -2.72 -10.91 -7.45
CA THR A 55 -2.35 -11.80 -6.35
C THR A 55 -3.25 -13.02 -6.19
N THR A 56 -4.41 -13.06 -6.87
CA THR A 56 -5.35 -14.18 -6.81
C THR A 56 -5.61 -14.86 -8.16
N GLY A 57 -5.19 -14.23 -9.26
CA GLY A 57 -5.49 -14.66 -10.62
C GLY A 57 -6.99 -14.55 -11.01
N ARG A 58 -7.84 -14.03 -10.10
CA ARG A 58 -9.30 -13.94 -10.30
C ARG A 58 -9.74 -12.47 -10.37
N ARG A 59 -10.56 -12.14 -11.35
CA ARG A 59 -11.10 -10.79 -11.59
C ARG A 59 -12.53 -10.60 -11.05
N ASP A 60 -13.36 -11.65 -11.09
CA ASP A 60 -14.80 -11.56 -10.87
C ASP A 60 -15.15 -11.76 -9.38
N TRP A 61 -14.83 -10.76 -8.57
CA TRP A 61 -15.20 -10.73 -7.17
C TRP A 61 -16.48 -9.92 -6.98
N GLY A 62 -17.54 -10.58 -6.48
CA GLY A 62 -18.78 -9.92 -6.12
C GLY A 62 -18.64 -9.09 -4.84
N ARG A 63 -19.63 -8.21 -4.58
CA ARG A 63 -19.62 -7.39 -3.35
C ARG A 63 -19.57 -8.27 -2.09
N SER A 64 -20.34 -9.36 -2.04
CA SER A 64 -20.39 -10.28 -0.89
C SER A 64 -19.12 -11.09 -0.66
N GLU A 65 -18.20 -11.07 -1.62
CA GLU A 65 -16.91 -11.76 -1.59
C GLU A 65 -15.72 -10.80 -1.48
N SER A 66 -15.95 -9.51 -1.27
CA SER A 66 -14.93 -8.47 -1.32
C SER A 66 -15.05 -7.45 -0.18
N LEU A 67 -14.08 -6.56 -0.07
CA LEU A 67 -13.99 -5.52 0.95
C LEU A 67 -15.28 -4.71 1.11
N GLY A 68 -16.07 -4.55 0.03
CA GLY A 68 -17.34 -3.84 0.07
C GLY A 68 -18.33 -4.40 1.10
N GLU A 69 -18.33 -5.70 1.33
CA GLU A 69 -19.18 -6.35 2.36
C GLU A 69 -18.73 -5.95 3.77
N VAL A 70 -17.41 -5.91 4.02
CA VAL A 70 -16.86 -5.48 5.33
C VAL A 70 -17.27 -4.06 5.65
N LEU A 71 -17.13 -3.16 4.67
CA LEU A 71 -17.34 -1.73 4.85
C LEU A 71 -18.82 -1.36 5.05
N LEU A 72 -19.74 -2.18 4.54
CA LEU A 72 -21.19 -2.00 4.73
C LEU A 72 -21.75 -2.83 5.89
N ALA A 73 -20.98 -3.73 6.47
CA ALA A 73 -21.39 -4.52 7.61
C ALA A 73 -21.65 -3.63 8.83
N ARG A 74 -22.52 -4.10 9.72
CA ARG A 74 -22.69 -3.47 11.04
C ARG A 74 -21.37 -3.53 11.82
N PRO A 75 -21.01 -2.51 12.63
CA PRO A 75 -19.74 -2.46 13.35
C PRO A 75 -19.43 -3.72 14.18
N ASP A 76 -20.45 -4.31 14.82
CA ASP A 76 -20.36 -5.53 15.62
C ASP A 76 -20.04 -6.79 14.79
N ARG A 77 -20.29 -6.77 13.48
CA ARG A 77 -20.06 -7.89 12.55
C ARG A 77 -18.92 -7.68 11.58
N ALA A 78 -18.43 -6.46 11.40
CA ALA A 78 -17.42 -6.13 10.40
C ALA A 78 -16.16 -6.99 10.54
N GLY A 79 -15.72 -7.27 11.76
CA GLY A 79 -14.56 -8.12 12.02
C GLY A 79 -14.77 -9.57 11.58
N SER A 80 -15.91 -10.20 11.88
CA SER A 80 -16.20 -11.57 11.46
C SER A 80 -16.39 -11.68 9.94
N VAL A 81 -16.95 -10.64 9.32
CA VAL A 81 -17.06 -10.56 7.85
C VAL A 81 -15.66 -10.47 7.24
N LEU A 82 -14.78 -9.62 7.78
CA LEU A 82 -13.40 -9.50 7.30
C LEU A 82 -12.68 -10.85 7.35
N GLN A 83 -12.73 -11.55 8.48
CA GLN A 83 -12.08 -12.86 8.64
C GLN A 83 -12.53 -13.89 7.61
N ARG A 84 -13.82 -13.90 7.26
CA ARG A 84 -14.38 -14.80 6.26
C ARG A 84 -13.93 -14.50 4.84
N LEU A 85 -13.65 -13.23 4.54
CA LEU A 85 -13.30 -12.75 3.19
C LEU A 85 -11.81 -12.82 2.88
N ILE A 86 -11.00 -13.20 3.84
CA ILE A 86 -9.57 -13.40 3.61
C ILE A 86 -9.36 -14.67 2.78
N VAL A 87 -8.69 -14.53 1.66
CA VAL A 87 -8.33 -15.62 0.76
C VAL A 87 -6.81 -15.75 0.63
N PRO A 88 -6.27 -16.94 0.35
CA PRO A 88 -4.84 -17.09 0.08
C PRO A 88 -4.48 -16.43 -1.25
N SER A 89 -3.26 -15.91 -1.36
CA SER A 89 -2.66 -15.51 -2.63
C SER A 89 -2.20 -16.75 -3.42
N THR A 90 -2.13 -16.61 -4.74
CA THR A 90 -1.48 -17.62 -5.61
C THR A 90 0.04 -17.55 -5.55
N TRP A 91 0.61 -16.50 -4.95
CA TRP A 91 2.06 -16.26 -4.93
C TRP A 91 2.77 -16.94 -3.76
N ASP A 92 2.12 -17.00 -2.60
CA ASP A 92 2.72 -17.55 -1.39
C ASP A 92 1.65 -17.90 -0.34
N GLU A 93 1.88 -18.97 0.43
CA GLU A 93 0.96 -19.44 1.48
C GLU A 93 0.84 -18.50 2.67
N ASP A 94 1.85 -17.67 2.94
CA ASP A 94 1.84 -16.65 4.00
C ASP A 94 1.31 -15.29 3.52
N LEU A 95 1.03 -15.13 2.22
CA LEU A 95 0.39 -13.96 1.67
C LEU A 95 -1.12 -14.19 1.53
N HIS A 96 -1.90 -13.40 2.27
CA HIS A 96 -3.34 -13.43 2.19
C HIS A 96 -3.89 -12.13 1.63
N VAL A 97 -5.10 -12.18 1.06
CA VAL A 97 -5.71 -11.04 0.36
C VAL A 97 -7.14 -10.84 0.84
N VAL A 98 -7.54 -9.60 1.08
CA VAL A 98 -8.94 -9.19 1.10
C VAL A 98 -9.24 -8.56 -0.25
N PRO A 99 -10.06 -9.20 -1.09
CA PRO A 99 -10.31 -8.74 -2.45
C PRO A 99 -11.00 -7.38 -2.51
N GLY A 100 -10.52 -6.51 -3.41
CA GLY A 100 -11.28 -5.38 -3.93
C GLY A 100 -12.29 -5.83 -4.99
N SER A 101 -13.18 -4.94 -5.39
CA SER A 101 -14.09 -5.19 -6.51
C SER A 101 -14.70 -3.89 -7.04
N PRO A 102 -15.25 -3.88 -8.27
CA PRO A 102 -15.96 -2.71 -8.81
C PRO A 102 -17.12 -2.21 -7.93
N SER A 103 -17.65 -3.06 -7.05
CA SER A 103 -18.71 -2.66 -6.11
C SER A 103 -18.26 -1.57 -5.11
N LEU A 104 -16.96 -1.35 -4.94
CA LEU A 104 -16.41 -0.32 -4.05
C LEU A 104 -16.81 1.10 -4.47
N ASP A 105 -17.09 1.36 -5.75
CA ASP A 105 -17.60 2.67 -6.19
C ASP A 105 -18.96 2.95 -5.57
N GLY A 106 -19.87 1.97 -5.59
CA GLY A 106 -21.18 2.07 -4.93
C GLY A 106 -21.07 2.16 -3.40
N VAL A 107 -20.10 1.47 -2.81
CA VAL A 107 -19.80 1.56 -1.36
C VAL A 107 -19.31 2.97 -1.02
N ASN A 108 -18.39 3.54 -1.79
CA ASN A 108 -17.87 4.89 -1.59
C ASN A 108 -18.99 5.95 -1.62
N ALA A 109 -19.97 5.79 -2.51
CA ALA A 109 -21.14 6.65 -2.58
C ALA A 109 -22.03 6.51 -1.32
N ARG A 110 -22.30 5.27 -0.87
CA ARG A 110 -23.12 5.01 0.33
C ARG A 110 -22.48 5.51 1.62
N LEU A 111 -21.15 5.49 1.71
CA LEU A 111 -20.41 6.03 2.85
C LEU A 111 -20.51 7.58 2.97
N ALA A 112 -21.08 8.25 1.96
CA ALA A 112 -21.26 9.70 2.01
C ALA A 112 -22.18 10.18 3.16
N GLU A 113 -23.13 9.34 3.54
CA GLU A 113 -24.10 9.62 4.60
C GLU A 113 -23.66 9.13 5.98
N ASP A 114 -22.52 8.44 6.05
CA ASP A 114 -22.00 7.88 7.29
C ASP A 114 -20.86 8.73 7.88
N HIS A 115 -21.14 9.46 8.93
CA HIS A 115 -20.16 10.28 9.65
C HIS A 115 -19.03 9.46 10.28
N GLY A 116 -19.27 8.18 10.57
CA GLY A 116 -18.29 7.25 11.15
C GLY A 116 -17.49 6.42 10.13
N PHE A 117 -17.65 6.69 8.82
CA PHE A 117 -17.08 5.85 7.76
C PHE A 117 -15.57 5.61 7.91
N ALA A 118 -14.82 6.61 8.30
CA ALA A 118 -13.36 6.57 8.26
C ALA A 118 -12.74 5.51 9.20
N VAL A 119 -13.39 5.21 10.32
CA VAL A 119 -12.89 4.23 11.30
C VAL A 119 -13.33 2.78 11.03
N ARG A 120 -14.21 2.54 10.05
CA ARG A 120 -14.78 1.20 9.79
C ARG A 120 -13.73 0.14 9.50
N LEU A 121 -12.81 0.42 8.59
CA LEU A 121 -11.72 -0.52 8.25
C LEU A 121 -10.79 -0.75 9.44
N ARG A 122 -10.42 0.33 10.16
CA ARG A 122 -9.60 0.24 11.37
C ARG A 122 -10.24 -0.66 12.43
N HIS A 123 -11.54 -0.55 12.64
CA HIS A 123 -12.26 -1.41 13.60
C HIS A 123 -12.31 -2.87 13.12
N ALA A 124 -12.59 -3.11 11.84
CA ALA A 124 -12.61 -4.46 11.30
C ALA A 124 -11.24 -5.15 11.43
N LEU A 125 -10.14 -4.43 11.18
CA LEU A 125 -8.78 -4.95 11.25
C LEU A 125 -8.36 -5.41 12.67
N ARG A 126 -9.00 -4.92 13.72
CA ARG A 126 -8.75 -5.41 15.09
C ARG A 126 -9.02 -6.91 15.23
N SER A 127 -9.94 -7.47 14.45
CA SER A 127 -10.31 -8.87 14.49
C SER A 127 -9.25 -9.83 13.95
N VAL A 128 -8.25 -9.29 13.25
CA VAL A 128 -7.15 -10.07 12.64
C VAL A 128 -5.78 -9.63 13.14
N ALA A 129 -5.73 -8.72 14.12
CA ALA A 129 -4.50 -8.12 14.64
C ALA A 129 -3.49 -9.14 15.19
N ASP A 130 -3.97 -10.27 15.72
CA ASP A 130 -3.12 -11.33 16.26
C ASP A 130 -2.70 -12.38 15.21
N ARG A 131 -3.23 -12.25 13.98
CA ARG A 131 -2.95 -13.20 12.89
C ARG A 131 -1.94 -12.67 11.87
N TYR A 132 -1.83 -11.34 11.78
CA TYR A 132 -0.98 -10.68 10.78
C TYR A 132 -0.13 -9.61 11.46
N ASP A 133 1.18 -9.75 11.32
CA ASP A 133 2.13 -8.76 11.81
C ASP A 133 2.24 -7.56 10.86
N TRP A 134 1.92 -7.79 9.58
CA TRP A 134 2.02 -6.81 8.52
C TRP A 134 0.74 -6.80 7.68
N VAL A 135 0.20 -5.60 7.48
CA VAL A 135 -0.96 -5.35 6.61
C VAL A 135 -0.57 -4.29 5.59
N VAL A 136 -0.85 -4.53 4.32
CA VAL A 136 -0.61 -3.57 3.22
C VAL A 136 -1.95 -3.18 2.60
N LEU A 137 -2.21 -1.88 2.50
CA LEU A 137 -3.41 -1.32 1.90
C LEU A 137 -3.05 -0.70 0.55
N ASP A 138 -3.55 -1.28 -0.53
CA ASP A 138 -3.51 -0.66 -1.86
C ASP A 138 -4.65 0.35 -1.99
N THR A 139 -4.37 1.58 -2.43
CA THR A 139 -5.37 2.65 -2.49
C THR A 139 -5.59 3.18 -3.89
N MET A 140 -6.83 3.64 -4.14
CA MET A 140 -7.20 4.27 -5.40
C MET A 140 -6.52 5.65 -5.59
N PRO A 141 -6.40 6.13 -6.85
CA PRO A 141 -5.74 7.41 -7.17
C PRO A 141 -6.66 8.63 -6.92
N SER A 142 -7.13 8.80 -5.69
CA SER A 142 -7.95 9.95 -5.31
C SER A 142 -8.00 10.08 -3.79
N PHE A 143 -8.35 11.26 -3.28
CA PHE A 143 -8.69 11.43 -1.85
C PHE A 143 -10.17 11.11 -1.60
N SER A 144 -10.60 9.94 -2.05
CA SER A 144 -11.93 9.42 -1.79
C SER A 144 -12.12 9.04 -0.32
N ARG A 145 -13.34 8.72 0.09
CA ARG A 145 -13.62 8.17 1.42
C ARG A 145 -12.88 6.86 1.67
N LEU A 146 -12.74 6.01 0.65
CA LEU A 146 -11.98 4.76 0.75
C LEU A 146 -10.50 5.03 1.03
N THR A 147 -9.88 5.99 0.35
CA THR A 147 -8.49 6.38 0.61
C THR A 147 -8.33 7.00 2.00
N THR A 148 -9.25 7.88 2.42
CA THR A 148 -9.26 8.44 3.78
C THR A 148 -9.38 7.33 4.83
N MET A 149 -10.26 6.36 4.61
CA MET A 149 -10.45 5.21 5.49
C MET A 149 -9.19 4.32 5.58
N ALA A 150 -8.52 4.10 4.45
CA ALA A 150 -7.24 3.39 4.44
C ALA A 150 -6.17 4.14 5.24
N MET A 151 -6.05 5.48 5.08
CA MET A 151 -5.13 6.31 5.87
C MET A 151 -5.46 6.27 7.37
N VAL A 152 -6.73 6.33 7.75
CA VAL A 152 -7.19 6.24 9.16
C VAL A 152 -6.93 4.85 9.74
N ALA A 153 -7.00 3.79 8.93
CA ALA A 153 -6.67 2.44 9.36
C ALA A 153 -5.16 2.21 9.50
N ALA A 154 -4.35 2.93 8.73
CA ALA A 154 -2.91 2.76 8.68
C ALA A 154 -2.21 3.21 9.97
N THR A 155 -1.07 2.60 10.26
CA THR A 155 -0.07 3.08 11.22
C THR A 155 1.00 3.90 10.51
N ASP A 156 1.23 3.59 9.24
CA ASP A 156 2.34 4.08 8.43
C ASP A 156 1.87 4.34 6.98
N ILE A 157 2.30 5.45 6.39
CA ILE A 157 2.03 5.78 5.00
C ILE A 157 3.33 5.80 4.22
N VAL A 158 3.32 5.17 3.06
CA VAL A 158 4.37 5.24 2.04
C VAL A 158 3.81 5.93 0.81
N ILE A 159 4.54 6.90 0.27
CA ILE A 159 4.14 7.67 -0.90
C ILE A 159 5.05 7.30 -2.08
N PRO A 160 4.59 6.45 -3.03
CA PRO A 160 5.27 6.28 -4.31
C PRO A 160 5.16 7.58 -5.12
N VAL A 161 6.27 8.09 -5.67
CA VAL A 161 6.30 9.36 -6.42
C VAL A 161 7.26 9.27 -7.60
N GLU A 162 6.88 9.81 -8.76
CA GLU A 162 7.80 9.98 -9.89
C GLU A 162 8.63 11.25 -9.66
N MET A 163 9.93 11.26 -10.00
CA MET A 163 10.81 12.41 -9.82
C MET A 163 10.64 13.45 -10.95
N ARG A 164 9.41 13.94 -11.16
CA ARG A 164 9.04 14.94 -12.17
C ARG A 164 8.51 16.20 -11.52
N PHE A 165 8.67 17.34 -12.20
CA PHE A 165 8.38 18.68 -11.64
C PHE A 165 6.96 18.82 -11.06
N LEU A 166 5.92 18.36 -11.76
CA LEU A 166 4.53 18.48 -11.29
C LEU A 166 4.21 17.62 -10.07
N GLU A 167 5.06 16.66 -9.75
CA GLU A 167 4.85 15.76 -8.60
C GLU A 167 5.12 16.43 -7.25
N THR A 168 5.88 17.53 -7.26
CA THR A 168 6.16 18.31 -6.03
C THR A 168 4.86 18.85 -5.41
N ILE A 169 3.97 19.38 -6.25
CA ILE A 169 2.66 19.90 -5.81
C ILE A 169 1.79 18.76 -5.28
N GLY A 170 1.78 17.62 -5.96
CA GLY A 170 1.03 16.43 -5.55
C GLY A 170 1.50 15.87 -4.21
N LEU A 171 2.82 15.86 -3.97
CA LEU A 171 3.40 15.36 -2.71
C LEU A 171 2.98 16.24 -1.52
N GLN A 172 3.02 17.57 -1.68
CA GLN A 172 2.57 18.49 -0.64
C GLN A 172 1.10 18.25 -0.27
N ALA A 173 0.21 18.09 -1.26
CA ALA A 173 -1.21 17.82 -1.02
C ALA A 173 -1.44 16.50 -0.25
N ILE A 174 -0.60 15.48 -0.49
CA ILE A 174 -0.69 14.22 0.27
C ILE A 174 -0.23 14.43 1.72
N VAL A 175 0.85 15.18 1.94
CA VAL A 175 1.33 15.50 3.30
C VAL A 175 0.29 16.31 4.07
N GLU A 176 -0.35 17.28 3.44
CA GLU A 176 -1.46 18.05 4.02
C GLU A 176 -2.65 17.13 4.35
N LYS A 177 -2.98 16.17 3.46
CA LYS A 177 -4.06 15.21 3.72
C LYS A 177 -3.73 14.25 4.88
N ILE A 178 -2.48 13.84 5.04
CA ILE A 178 -2.04 13.04 6.19
C ILE A 178 -2.24 13.85 7.48
N LYS A 179 -1.87 15.14 7.48
CA LYS A 179 -2.06 16.02 8.62
C LYS A 179 -3.55 16.23 8.93
N GLU A 180 -4.40 16.45 7.92
CA GLU A 180 -5.84 16.51 8.08
C GLU A 180 -6.41 15.25 8.75
N VAL A 181 -5.94 14.05 8.32
CA VAL A 181 -6.35 12.77 8.92
C VAL A 181 -5.91 12.69 10.38
N GLN A 182 -4.68 13.10 10.70
CA GLN A 182 -4.16 13.12 12.07
C GLN A 182 -5.02 14.02 12.97
N ASP A 183 -5.30 15.23 12.50
CA ASP A 183 -6.00 16.26 13.29
C ASP A 183 -7.50 15.93 13.42
N THR A 184 -8.16 15.48 12.34
CA THR A 184 -9.61 15.24 12.33
C THR A 184 -10.00 13.97 13.08
N TRP A 185 -9.18 12.92 12.97
CA TRP A 185 -9.52 11.60 13.53
C TRP A 185 -8.69 11.25 14.76
N GLU A 186 -7.82 12.14 15.23
CA GLU A 186 -6.91 11.96 16.38
C GLU A 186 -6.09 10.65 16.26
N ILE A 187 -5.62 10.34 15.05
CA ILE A 187 -4.91 9.10 14.73
C ILE A 187 -3.43 9.39 14.49
N PRO A 188 -2.50 8.73 15.21
CA PRO A 188 -1.06 8.96 15.07
C PRO A 188 -0.48 8.20 13.85
N VAL A 189 -1.10 8.34 12.67
CA VAL A 189 -0.54 7.77 11.43
C VAL A 189 0.73 8.52 11.04
N ARG A 190 1.77 7.80 10.59
CA ARG A 190 3.08 8.39 10.27
C ARG A 190 3.33 8.38 8.78
N LEU A 191 3.95 9.45 8.26
CA LEU A 191 4.62 9.41 6.97
C LEU A 191 5.97 8.71 7.14
N THR A 192 6.00 7.41 6.83
CA THR A 192 7.19 6.55 7.00
C THR A 192 8.20 6.75 5.90
N GLY A 193 7.73 7.01 4.67
CA GLY A 193 8.68 7.30 3.61
C GLY A 193 8.06 7.70 2.28
N ILE A 194 8.91 8.27 1.45
CA ILE A 194 8.65 8.67 0.08
C ILE A 194 9.50 7.77 -0.81
N LEU A 195 8.86 7.00 -1.69
CA LEU A 195 9.53 6.06 -2.57
C LEU A 195 9.60 6.64 -3.99
N PRO A 196 10.78 7.01 -4.50
CA PRO A 196 10.95 7.36 -5.89
C PRO A 196 10.67 6.12 -6.76
N VAL A 197 9.76 6.26 -7.74
CA VAL A 197 9.37 5.17 -8.63
C VAL A 197 9.43 5.60 -10.09
N LYS A 198 9.55 4.63 -10.99
CA LYS A 198 9.70 4.87 -12.44
C LYS A 198 10.87 5.83 -12.73
N TYR A 199 11.94 5.69 -11.96
CA TYR A 199 13.10 6.55 -12.04
C TYR A 199 14.04 6.12 -13.15
N ASP A 200 14.43 7.08 -13.99
CA ASP A 200 15.48 6.89 -15.01
C ASP A 200 16.65 7.85 -14.74
N GLN A 201 17.73 7.31 -14.21
CA GLN A 201 18.96 8.09 -13.90
C GLN A 201 19.59 8.76 -15.12
N ARG A 202 19.22 8.40 -16.34
CA ARG A 202 19.72 9.03 -17.58
C ARG A 202 19.03 10.38 -17.84
N ILE A 203 17.85 10.59 -17.24
CA ILE A 203 17.08 11.83 -17.38
C ILE A 203 17.61 12.86 -16.38
N THR A 204 18.23 13.93 -16.88
CA THR A 204 18.84 14.98 -16.05
C THR A 204 17.84 15.59 -15.07
N LEU A 205 16.64 15.92 -15.53
CA LEU A 205 15.59 16.48 -14.68
C LEU A 205 15.22 15.56 -13.49
N GLU A 206 15.15 14.24 -13.71
CA GLU A 206 14.81 13.31 -12.64
C GLU A 206 15.93 13.21 -11.59
N ARG A 207 17.21 13.31 -12.01
CA ARG A 207 18.34 13.38 -11.11
C ARG A 207 18.33 14.67 -10.27
N GLU A 208 18.16 15.81 -10.93
CA GLU A 208 18.11 17.12 -10.26
C GLU A 208 16.98 17.18 -9.23
N ASN A 209 15.80 16.65 -9.58
CA ASN A 209 14.69 16.57 -8.65
C ASN A 209 15.00 15.63 -7.47
N LEU A 210 15.59 14.46 -7.72
CA LEU A 210 15.96 13.54 -6.65
C LEU A 210 16.97 14.21 -5.68
N GLU A 211 17.96 14.94 -6.18
CA GLU A 211 18.93 15.71 -5.37
C GLU A 211 18.22 16.81 -4.56
N LEU A 212 17.28 17.54 -5.18
CA LEU A 212 16.47 18.56 -4.52
C LEU A 212 15.66 17.97 -3.36
N TYR A 213 14.98 16.82 -3.59
CA TYR A 213 14.25 16.14 -2.53
C TYR A 213 15.17 15.61 -1.43
N THR A 214 16.31 15.06 -1.78
CA THR A 214 17.30 14.53 -0.83
C THR A 214 17.84 15.63 0.08
N SER A 215 18.08 16.83 -0.45
CA SER A 215 18.57 17.99 0.33
C SER A 215 17.48 18.70 1.13
N HIS A 216 16.21 18.42 0.87
CA HIS A 216 15.09 19.08 1.55
C HIS A 216 14.98 18.61 3.00
N THR A 217 14.91 19.52 3.96
CA THR A 217 14.92 19.24 5.41
C THR A 217 13.78 18.33 5.87
N PHE A 218 12.60 18.42 5.25
CA PHE A 218 11.45 17.59 5.58
C PHE A 218 11.41 16.29 4.77
N TYR A 219 11.66 16.34 3.45
CA TYR A 219 11.54 15.19 2.57
C TYR A 219 12.75 14.27 2.59
N GLY A 220 13.96 14.82 2.67
CA GLY A 220 15.21 14.06 2.60
C GLY A 220 15.29 12.90 3.60
N PRO A 221 15.05 13.12 4.90
CA PRO A 221 15.07 12.03 5.89
C PRO A 221 13.99 10.97 5.67
N ARG A 222 12.97 11.27 4.85
CA ARG A 222 11.85 10.35 4.53
C ARG A 222 12.00 9.68 3.17
N LEU A 223 12.95 10.12 2.36
CA LEU A 223 13.19 9.50 1.05
C LEU A 223 13.78 8.11 1.24
N PHE A 224 13.27 7.12 0.50
CA PHE A 224 13.92 5.81 0.42
C PHE A 224 15.17 5.89 -0.45
N SER A 225 16.22 5.22 -0.02
CA SER A 225 17.56 5.35 -0.61
C SER A 225 17.66 4.72 -2.01
N THR A 226 16.83 3.71 -2.29
CA THR A 226 16.85 3.01 -3.56
C THR A 226 15.61 3.36 -4.40
N PRO A 227 15.75 4.20 -5.44
CA PRO A 227 14.67 4.44 -6.39
C PRO A 227 14.30 3.17 -7.17
N ILE A 228 13.00 2.99 -7.43
CA ILE A 228 12.52 1.90 -8.29
C ILE A 228 12.66 2.31 -9.76
N PRO A 229 13.47 1.60 -10.57
CA PRO A 229 13.70 1.97 -11.96
C PRO A 229 12.51 1.66 -12.85
N ILE A 230 12.44 2.31 -14.02
CA ILE A 230 11.59 1.83 -15.11
C ILE A 230 12.13 0.48 -15.57
N ASN A 231 11.27 -0.55 -15.57
CA ASN A 231 11.66 -1.89 -15.99
C ASN A 231 10.48 -2.64 -16.62
N VAL A 232 10.67 -3.17 -17.81
CA VAL A 232 9.63 -3.89 -18.56
C VAL A 232 9.23 -5.21 -17.88
N ALA A 233 10.11 -5.82 -17.09
CA ALA A 233 9.81 -7.04 -16.35
C ALA A 233 8.59 -6.88 -15.41
N ILE A 234 8.35 -5.66 -14.89
CA ILE A 234 7.15 -5.37 -14.09
C ILE A 234 5.88 -5.57 -14.92
N SER A 235 5.87 -5.08 -16.16
CA SER A 235 4.69 -5.24 -17.03
C SER A 235 4.46 -6.70 -17.39
N TYR A 236 5.51 -7.43 -17.73
CA TYR A 236 5.39 -8.86 -18.04
C TYR A 236 4.97 -9.70 -16.82
N ALA A 237 5.48 -9.38 -15.63
CA ALA A 237 5.06 -10.02 -14.39
C ALA A 237 3.55 -9.78 -14.14
N HIS A 238 3.07 -8.54 -14.35
CA HIS A 238 1.65 -8.22 -14.24
C HIS A 238 0.79 -8.97 -15.26
N ASP A 239 1.23 -9.05 -16.52
CA ASP A 239 0.53 -9.81 -17.57
C ASP A 239 0.43 -11.31 -17.24
N ALA A 240 1.46 -11.85 -16.56
CA ALA A 240 1.49 -13.23 -16.07
C ALA A 240 0.73 -13.44 -14.75
N CYS A 241 0.23 -12.39 -14.10
CA CYS A 241 -0.27 -12.42 -12.72
C CYS A 241 0.76 -13.00 -11.73
N GLU A 242 2.03 -12.70 -11.95
CA GLU A 242 3.13 -13.11 -11.08
C GLU A 242 3.72 -11.92 -10.34
N SER A 243 4.32 -12.18 -9.17
CA SER A 243 5.16 -11.20 -8.50
C SER A 243 6.44 -10.97 -9.29
N ILE A 244 6.98 -9.74 -9.25
CA ILE A 244 8.29 -9.45 -9.86
C ILE A 244 9.40 -10.36 -9.31
N PHE A 245 9.29 -10.82 -8.07
CA PHE A 245 10.24 -11.73 -7.43
C PHE A 245 10.12 -13.19 -7.93
N MET A 246 8.96 -13.58 -8.47
CA MET A 246 8.73 -14.88 -9.09
C MET A 246 9.09 -14.85 -10.57
N TYR A 247 8.71 -13.75 -11.26
CA TYR A 247 8.89 -13.60 -12.69
C TYR A 247 10.36 -13.42 -13.07
N ASP A 248 11.07 -12.49 -12.41
CA ASP A 248 12.49 -12.20 -12.65
C ASP A 248 13.14 -11.58 -11.40
N ASP A 249 13.60 -12.44 -10.49
CA ASP A 249 14.24 -12.02 -9.23
C ASP A 249 15.59 -11.32 -9.43
N GLN A 250 16.20 -11.49 -10.62
CA GLN A 250 17.45 -10.85 -11.02
C GLN A 250 17.25 -9.50 -11.72
N SER A 251 16.03 -9.10 -12.02
CA SER A 251 15.76 -7.80 -12.62
C SER A 251 16.18 -6.65 -11.71
N SER A 252 16.50 -5.50 -12.31
CA SER A 252 16.79 -4.29 -11.54
C SER A 252 15.58 -3.85 -10.70
N ALA A 253 14.36 -4.12 -11.16
CA ALA A 253 13.13 -3.83 -10.43
C ALA A 253 12.97 -4.72 -9.20
N ALA A 254 13.17 -6.04 -9.32
CA ALA A 254 13.09 -6.97 -8.20
C ALA A 254 14.11 -6.61 -7.11
N ARG A 255 15.36 -6.35 -7.50
CA ARG A 255 16.42 -5.94 -6.56
C ARG A 255 16.07 -4.62 -5.86
N ALA A 256 15.56 -3.62 -6.60
CA ALA A 256 15.19 -2.33 -6.04
C ALA A 256 14.01 -2.45 -5.07
N TYR A 257 12.97 -3.21 -5.42
CA TYR A 257 11.86 -3.47 -4.50
C TYR A 257 12.31 -4.24 -3.25
N MET A 258 13.19 -5.22 -3.36
CA MET A 258 13.72 -5.92 -2.18
C MET A 258 14.56 -5.00 -1.30
N ALA A 259 15.36 -4.09 -1.88
CA ALA A 259 16.09 -3.08 -1.14
C ALA A 259 15.15 -2.11 -0.40
N PHE A 260 14.09 -1.65 -1.06
CA PHE A 260 13.02 -0.86 -0.44
C PHE A 260 12.37 -1.60 0.75
N VAL A 261 12.01 -2.87 0.58
CA VAL A 261 11.39 -3.67 1.65
C VAL A 261 12.33 -3.80 2.85
N ARG A 262 13.63 -4.07 2.63
CA ARG A 262 14.63 -4.14 3.70
C ARG A 262 14.74 -2.82 4.45
N GLU A 263 14.89 -1.71 3.72
CA GLU A 263 14.99 -0.38 4.32
C GLU A 263 13.72 -0.02 5.11
N LEU A 264 12.53 -0.35 4.60
CA LEU A 264 11.27 -0.11 5.29
C LEU A 264 11.21 -0.90 6.61
N VAL A 265 11.57 -2.17 6.61
CA VAL A 265 11.61 -3.00 7.82
C VAL A 265 12.63 -2.45 8.82
N GLU A 266 13.82 -2.01 8.37
CA GLU A 266 14.83 -1.39 9.23
C GLU A 266 14.36 -0.08 9.87
N ARG A 267 13.69 0.80 9.11
CA ARG A 267 13.12 2.06 9.64
C ARG A 267 12.09 1.85 10.74
N VAL A 268 11.46 0.69 10.74
CA VAL A 268 10.42 0.33 11.71
C VAL A 268 10.98 -0.36 12.93
N LEU A 269 11.96 -1.23 12.75
CA LEU A 269 12.59 -1.98 13.85
C LEU A 269 13.59 -1.13 14.63
N LYS A 270 14.18 -0.10 14.00
CA LYS A 270 15.01 0.89 14.69
C LYS A 270 14.15 2.12 15.00
N PRO A 271 13.67 2.31 16.25
CA PRO A 271 12.96 3.55 16.57
C PRO A 271 13.89 4.74 16.32
N ALA A 272 13.38 5.78 15.65
CA ALA A 272 14.09 7.02 15.45
C ALA A 272 14.41 7.61 16.83
N GLY A 273 15.66 7.59 17.24
CA GLY A 273 16.11 8.20 18.49
C GLY A 273 16.78 7.22 19.47
N ALA A 274 17.61 6.29 19.00
CA ALA A 274 18.65 5.68 19.84
C ALA A 274 20.01 6.26 19.44
#